data_130717c5542e2248b4a482dbae82d6ef
#
_entry.id   130717c5542e2248b4a482dbae82d6ef
#
_cell.length_a   1.000
_cell.length_b   1.000
_cell.length_c   1.000
_cell.angle_alpha   90.00
_cell.angle_beta   90.00
_cell.angle_gamma   90.00
#
_symmetry.space_group_name_H-M   'P 1'
#
loop_
_entity.id
_entity.type
_entity.pdbx_description
1 polymer ?
#
loop_
_entity_poly.entity_id
_entity_poly.type
_entity_poly.pdbx_seq_one_letter_code
_entity_poly.pdbx_strand_id
1 'polypeptide(L)'
;MPGREPADGALAEALERLGCTVRREASPGVPAFRTGRGGFRLLAEDEEGEPLPPEQLLTIVALIEYEDGAGRVAVPDAAPAAIDTLAAGYHGGALRLGRDGPEAEARYGELPWLRDALFAACRICAHLGMTGERLHGLAGKIPRFVLRRREVSLRSGQGEVLSVLLRTLPGAQPAGGGLRVRQGEGWVTLVPLARSAVLRIVGEARSAELAEELCAFCARRAEEADRGLPEK
;
A
#
# COMPACT_ATOMS: atom_id res chain seq x y z
N MET A 1 10.99 -23.52 10.19
CA MET A 1 11.18 -22.27 9.42
C MET A 1 10.33 -22.34 8.16
N PRO A 2 9.49 -21.37 7.83
CA PRO A 2 8.86 -21.35 6.52
C PRO A 2 9.95 -21.28 5.46
N GLY A 3 9.82 -22.09 4.39
CA GLY A 3 10.84 -22.24 3.35
C GLY A 3 11.19 -20.89 2.74
N ARG A 4 12.49 -20.69 2.48
CA ARG A 4 12.99 -19.52 1.75
C ARG A 4 12.35 -19.50 0.36
N GLU A 5 11.74 -18.38 0.01
CA GLU A 5 11.27 -18.18 -1.37
C GLU A 5 12.50 -18.13 -2.29
N PRO A 6 12.43 -18.67 -3.51
CA PRO A 6 13.55 -18.61 -4.47
C PRO A 6 14.04 -17.17 -4.72
N ALA A 7 13.14 -16.20 -4.64
CA ALA A 7 13.43 -14.79 -4.81
C ALA A 7 14.33 -14.19 -3.68
N ASP A 8 14.39 -14.81 -2.49
CA ASP A 8 15.28 -14.34 -1.42
C ASP A 8 16.75 -14.52 -1.77
N GLY A 9 17.09 -15.55 -2.56
CA GLY A 9 18.43 -15.73 -3.09
C GLY A 9 18.83 -14.62 -4.05
N ALA A 10 17.93 -14.27 -4.98
CA ALA A 10 18.12 -13.17 -5.92
C ALA A 10 18.20 -11.81 -5.21
N LEU A 11 17.41 -11.62 -4.16
CA LEU A 11 17.46 -10.42 -3.32
C LEU A 11 18.84 -10.27 -2.66
N ALA A 12 19.36 -11.34 -2.05
CA ALA A 12 20.68 -11.32 -1.42
C ALA A 12 21.78 -10.95 -2.44
N GLU A 13 21.78 -11.58 -3.61
CA GLU A 13 22.72 -11.28 -4.69
C GLU A 13 22.62 -9.82 -5.18
N ALA A 14 21.40 -9.30 -5.34
CA ALA A 14 21.18 -7.92 -5.75
C ALA A 14 21.73 -6.92 -4.72
N LEU A 15 21.52 -7.17 -3.43
CA LEU A 15 22.04 -6.33 -2.35
C LEU A 15 23.57 -6.41 -2.25
N GLU A 16 24.18 -7.60 -2.43
CA GLU A 16 25.63 -7.77 -2.48
C GLU A 16 26.24 -6.97 -3.64
N ARG A 17 25.63 -7.01 -4.82
CA ARG A 17 26.07 -6.21 -5.99
C ARG A 17 25.89 -4.71 -5.78
N LEU A 18 24.94 -4.29 -4.95
CA LEU A 18 24.78 -2.89 -4.54
C LEU A 18 25.85 -2.44 -3.54
N GLY A 19 26.67 -3.36 -3.03
CA GLY A 19 27.73 -3.09 -2.04
C GLY A 19 27.31 -3.32 -0.59
N CYS A 20 26.14 -3.92 -0.36
CA CYS A 20 25.70 -4.25 0.99
C CYS A 20 26.40 -5.50 1.53
N THR A 21 26.74 -5.52 2.81
CA THR A 21 27.15 -6.74 3.51
C THR A 21 25.92 -7.53 3.91
N VAL A 22 25.61 -8.61 3.20
CA VAL A 22 24.42 -9.41 3.42
C VAL A 22 24.68 -10.52 4.45
N ARG A 23 23.84 -10.58 5.48
CA ARG A 23 23.77 -11.68 6.44
C ARG A 23 22.54 -12.53 6.17
N ARG A 24 22.72 -13.85 6.11
CA ARG A 24 21.60 -14.79 5.83
C ARG A 24 20.79 -15.16 7.07
N GLU A 25 21.22 -14.73 8.24
CA GLU A 25 20.57 -14.91 9.52
C GLU A 25 20.21 -13.54 10.11
N ALA A 26 19.09 -13.47 10.80
CA ALA A 26 18.68 -12.24 11.48
C ALA A 26 19.75 -11.84 12.51
N SER A 27 20.11 -10.56 12.51
CA SER A 27 21.12 -10.01 13.41
C SER A 27 20.58 -8.75 14.06
N PRO A 28 20.70 -8.59 15.37
CA PRO A 28 20.29 -7.37 16.05
C PRO A 28 20.99 -6.13 15.45
N GLY A 29 20.23 -5.04 15.32
CA GLY A 29 20.76 -3.77 14.81
C GLY A 29 20.95 -3.71 13.29
N VAL A 30 20.45 -4.70 12.54
CA VAL A 30 20.51 -4.75 11.08
C VAL A 30 19.11 -4.99 10.53
N PRO A 31 18.64 -4.18 9.56
CA PRO A 31 17.34 -4.41 8.97
C PRO A 31 17.30 -5.74 8.21
N ALA A 32 16.15 -6.41 8.26
CA ALA A 32 15.93 -7.67 7.56
C ALA A 32 14.95 -7.46 6.41
N PHE A 33 15.30 -7.99 5.24
CA PHE A 33 14.44 -7.94 4.05
C PHE A 33 14.13 -9.36 3.56
N ARG A 34 12.90 -9.57 3.15
CA ARG A 34 12.42 -10.83 2.57
C ARG A 34 11.45 -10.55 1.43
N THR A 35 11.37 -11.46 0.48
CA THR A 35 10.35 -11.39 -0.55
C THR A 35 9.10 -12.17 -0.12
N GLY A 36 7.94 -11.61 -0.37
CA GLY A 36 6.69 -12.35 -0.27
C GLY A 36 6.50 -13.28 -1.48
N ARG A 37 5.45 -14.09 -1.42
CA ARG A 37 5.14 -15.08 -2.46
C ARG A 37 5.18 -14.45 -3.86
N GLY A 38 5.98 -15.05 -4.74
CA GLY A 38 6.15 -14.62 -6.12
C GLY A 38 7.07 -13.43 -6.34
N GLY A 39 7.77 -12.93 -5.32
CA GLY A 39 8.75 -11.84 -5.46
C GLY A 39 8.17 -10.43 -5.64
N PHE A 40 6.83 -10.29 -5.65
CA PHE A 40 6.18 -8.99 -5.90
C PHE A 40 6.09 -8.07 -4.68
N ARG A 41 6.16 -8.63 -3.48
CA ARG A 41 6.02 -7.88 -2.23
C ARG A 41 7.28 -7.95 -1.42
N LEU A 42 7.73 -6.80 -0.96
CA LEU A 42 8.79 -6.70 0.03
C LEU A 42 8.19 -6.83 1.43
N LEU A 43 8.85 -7.58 2.28
CA LEU A 43 8.63 -7.67 3.72
C LEU A 43 9.93 -7.24 4.39
N ALA A 44 9.85 -6.43 5.42
CA ALA A 44 11.03 -6.01 6.16
C ALA A 44 10.75 -5.95 7.66
N GLU A 45 11.83 -6.05 8.42
CA GLU A 45 11.92 -5.69 9.83
C GLU A 45 13.02 -4.64 9.94
N ASP A 46 12.81 -3.62 10.75
CA ASP A 46 13.83 -2.58 10.96
C ASP A 46 14.96 -3.06 11.89
N GLU A 47 15.89 -2.19 12.21
CA GLU A 47 17.04 -2.50 13.07
C GLU A 47 16.66 -2.79 14.53
N GLU A 48 15.43 -2.51 14.94
CA GLU A 48 14.89 -2.79 16.27
C GLU A 48 14.05 -4.06 16.30
N GLY A 49 13.88 -4.70 15.11
CA GLY A 49 13.09 -5.91 14.93
C GLY A 49 11.59 -5.64 14.75
N GLU A 50 11.21 -4.37 14.55
CA GLU A 50 9.82 -4.02 14.31
C GLU A 50 9.44 -4.35 12.85
N PRO A 51 8.35 -5.11 12.64
CA PRO A 51 7.91 -5.49 11.31
C PRO A 51 7.33 -4.29 10.56
N LEU A 52 7.78 -4.10 9.32
CA LEU A 52 7.27 -3.09 8.40
C LEU A 52 6.36 -3.75 7.35
N PRO A 53 5.05 -3.54 7.44
CA PRO A 53 4.10 -4.05 6.44
C PRO A 53 4.38 -3.49 5.05
N PRO A 54 3.99 -4.20 3.97
CA PRO A 54 4.23 -3.76 2.59
C PRO A 54 3.71 -2.35 2.29
N GLU A 55 2.62 -1.95 2.92
CA GLU A 55 2.03 -0.62 2.74
C GLU A 55 2.87 0.50 3.39
N GLN A 56 3.55 0.20 4.51
CA GLN A 56 4.51 1.12 5.10
C GLN A 56 5.77 1.21 4.25
N LEU A 57 6.28 0.08 3.75
CA LEU A 57 7.43 0.05 2.84
C LEU A 57 7.14 0.82 1.55
N LEU A 58 5.94 0.68 0.97
CA LEU A 58 5.49 1.50 -0.16
C LEU A 58 5.54 3.00 0.18
N THR A 59 5.09 3.36 1.38
CA THR A 59 5.09 4.76 1.83
C THR A 59 6.51 5.27 2.06
N ILE A 60 7.42 4.44 2.60
CA ILE A 60 8.85 4.76 2.77
C ILE A 60 9.52 4.99 1.42
N VAL A 61 9.28 4.12 0.42
CA VAL A 61 9.88 4.34 -0.91
C VAL A 61 9.31 5.59 -1.57
N ALA A 62 8.01 5.88 -1.41
CA ALA A 62 7.45 7.15 -1.88
C ALA A 62 8.09 8.36 -1.18
N LEU A 63 8.37 8.28 0.13
CA LEU A 63 9.12 9.31 0.85
C LEU A 63 10.50 9.52 0.24
N ILE A 64 11.25 8.44 -0.01
CA ILE A 64 12.58 8.50 -0.63
C ILE A 64 12.52 9.18 -2.01
N GLU A 65 11.50 8.88 -2.82
CA GLU A 65 11.32 9.54 -4.13
C GLU A 65 11.10 11.05 -3.96
N TYR A 66 10.31 11.48 -2.97
CA TYR A 66 10.11 12.90 -2.70
C TYR A 66 11.37 13.57 -2.15
N GLU A 67 12.13 12.92 -1.26
CA GLU A 67 13.41 13.43 -0.75
C GLU A 67 14.45 13.59 -1.89
N ASP A 68 14.41 12.72 -2.89
CA ASP A 68 15.26 12.81 -4.09
C ASP A 68 14.73 13.82 -5.14
N GLY A 69 13.67 14.55 -4.81
CA GLY A 69 13.16 15.65 -5.63
C GLY A 69 12.09 15.27 -6.65
N ALA A 70 11.48 14.08 -6.55
CA ALA A 70 10.35 13.74 -7.39
C ALA A 70 9.16 14.66 -7.07
N GLY A 71 8.74 15.49 -8.03
CA GLY A 71 7.57 16.32 -7.87
C GLY A 71 6.25 15.55 -7.87
N ARG A 72 6.24 14.35 -8.49
CA ARG A 72 5.05 13.48 -8.59
C ARG A 72 5.47 12.01 -8.56
N VAL A 73 4.78 11.23 -7.73
CA VAL A 73 5.01 9.78 -7.59
C VAL A 73 3.73 9.03 -7.92
N ALA A 74 3.81 8.11 -8.90
CA ALA A 74 2.68 7.26 -9.24
C ALA A 74 2.56 6.12 -8.23
N VAL A 75 1.32 5.83 -7.80
CA VAL A 75 1.04 4.79 -6.81
C VAL A 75 -0.24 4.04 -7.18
N PRO A 76 -0.41 2.78 -6.73
CA PRO A 76 -1.68 2.09 -6.87
C PRO A 76 -2.84 2.88 -6.24
N ASP A 77 -4.04 2.75 -6.79
CA ASP A 77 -5.24 3.41 -6.24
C ASP A 77 -5.47 3.08 -4.77
N ALA A 78 -5.21 1.83 -4.38
CA ALA A 78 -5.35 1.36 -3.00
C ALA A 78 -4.15 1.69 -2.10
N ALA A 79 -3.18 2.49 -2.59
CA ALA A 79 -2.05 2.94 -1.78
C ALA A 79 -2.51 3.79 -0.59
N PRO A 80 -1.79 3.75 0.53
CA PRO A 80 -2.12 4.53 1.73
C PRO A 80 -2.33 6.02 1.45
N ALA A 81 -3.29 6.63 2.15
CA ALA A 81 -3.50 8.08 2.12
C ALA A 81 -2.34 8.85 2.76
N ALA A 82 -1.56 8.19 3.60
CA ALA A 82 -0.31 8.71 4.14
C ALA A 82 0.62 9.26 3.05
N ILE A 83 0.60 8.66 1.83
CA ILE A 83 1.39 9.14 0.69
C ILE A 83 0.90 10.50 0.19
N ASP A 84 -0.42 10.75 0.19
CA ASP A 84 -0.95 12.07 -0.17
C ASP A 84 -0.51 13.15 0.84
N THR A 85 -0.42 12.78 2.12
CA THR A 85 0.08 13.67 3.19
C THR A 85 1.57 13.98 3.01
N LEU A 86 2.39 12.96 2.69
CA LEU A 86 3.81 13.16 2.35
C LEU A 86 3.96 14.06 1.15
N ALA A 87 3.26 13.75 0.04
CA ALA A 87 3.30 14.54 -1.19
C ALA A 87 3.04 16.03 -0.92
N ALA A 88 2.02 16.34 -0.11
CA ALA A 88 1.70 17.71 0.26
C ALA A 88 2.85 18.39 1.04
N GLY A 89 3.53 17.67 1.92
CA GLY A 89 4.68 18.17 2.69
C GLY A 89 5.89 18.51 1.82
N TYR A 90 6.06 17.81 0.71
CA TYR A 90 7.13 18.05 -0.27
C TYR A 90 6.67 18.90 -1.47
N HIS A 91 5.53 19.57 -1.38
CA HIS A 91 4.93 20.36 -2.48
C HIS A 91 4.74 19.55 -3.77
N GLY A 92 4.59 18.23 -3.63
CA GLY A 92 4.45 17.26 -4.71
C GLY A 92 3.02 16.73 -4.85
N GLY A 93 2.87 15.65 -5.63
CA GLY A 93 1.60 14.98 -5.85
C GLY A 93 1.73 13.46 -5.91
N ALA A 94 0.74 12.75 -5.38
CA ALA A 94 0.56 11.32 -5.60
C ALA A 94 -0.37 11.11 -6.81
N LEU A 95 0.15 10.50 -7.88
CA LEU A 95 -0.64 10.11 -9.05
C LEU A 95 -1.20 8.71 -8.82
N ARG A 96 -2.52 8.60 -8.73
CA ARG A 96 -3.17 7.30 -8.48
C ARG A 96 -3.55 6.63 -9.78
N LEU A 97 -3.00 5.42 -9.99
CA LEU A 97 -3.28 4.59 -11.16
C LEU A 97 -4.80 4.40 -11.31
N GLY A 98 -5.30 4.52 -12.53
CA GLY A 98 -6.73 4.40 -12.83
C GLY A 98 -7.52 5.70 -12.63
N ARG A 99 -7.20 6.51 -11.63
CA ARG A 99 -7.83 7.82 -11.42
C ARG A 99 -7.22 8.89 -12.32
N ASP A 100 -5.90 8.92 -12.36
CA ASP A 100 -5.14 9.96 -13.05
C ASP A 100 -4.77 9.56 -14.51
N GLY A 101 -5.26 8.42 -14.96
CA GLY A 101 -5.23 7.97 -16.35
C GLY A 101 -3.83 7.69 -16.91
N PRO A 102 -3.61 7.99 -18.21
CA PRO A 102 -2.37 7.60 -18.91
C PRO A 102 -1.09 8.17 -18.29
N GLU A 103 -1.16 9.35 -17.66
CA GLU A 103 0.00 9.94 -16.97
C GLU A 103 0.44 9.04 -15.79
N ALA A 104 -0.53 8.60 -14.96
CA ALA A 104 -0.22 7.72 -13.84
C ALA A 104 0.30 6.36 -14.31
N GLU A 105 -0.25 5.82 -15.40
CA GLU A 105 0.19 4.54 -15.98
C GLU A 105 1.62 4.62 -16.51
N ALA A 106 1.96 5.70 -17.24
CA ALA A 106 3.31 5.94 -17.74
C ALA A 106 4.31 6.03 -16.58
N ARG A 107 4.02 6.87 -15.58
CA ARG A 107 4.86 7.02 -14.38
C ARG A 107 4.98 5.72 -13.58
N TYR A 108 3.90 4.96 -13.47
CA TYR A 108 3.91 3.66 -12.79
C TYR A 108 4.86 2.67 -13.49
N GLY A 109 4.90 2.70 -14.82
CA GLY A 109 5.84 1.90 -15.61
C GLY A 109 7.30 2.26 -15.41
N GLU A 110 7.60 3.53 -15.07
CA GLU A 110 8.94 4.03 -14.79
C GLU A 110 9.46 3.66 -13.37
N LEU A 111 8.58 3.15 -12.49
CA LEU A 111 8.88 2.86 -11.10
C LEU A 111 8.84 1.34 -10.80
N PRO A 112 9.89 0.58 -11.17
CA PRO A 112 9.92 -0.88 -11.02
C PRO A 112 9.70 -1.34 -9.59
N TRP A 113 10.12 -0.57 -8.59
CA TRP A 113 9.96 -0.88 -7.18
C TRP A 113 8.49 -1.05 -6.72
N LEU A 114 7.53 -0.56 -7.50
CA LEU A 114 6.10 -0.75 -7.22
C LEU A 114 5.62 -2.20 -7.45
N ARG A 115 6.35 -2.97 -8.26
CA ARG A 115 5.97 -4.33 -8.69
C ARG A 115 7.04 -5.38 -8.41
N ASP A 116 8.18 -4.98 -7.88
CA ASP A 116 9.35 -5.83 -7.68
C ASP A 116 9.96 -5.57 -6.31
N ALA A 117 9.94 -6.60 -5.46
CA ALA A 117 10.48 -6.54 -4.11
C ALA A 117 12.00 -6.30 -4.09
N LEU A 118 12.74 -6.80 -5.11
CA LEU A 118 14.17 -6.61 -5.21
C LEU A 118 14.50 -5.12 -5.44
N PHE A 119 13.80 -4.50 -6.40
CA PHE A 119 13.97 -3.08 -6.68
C PHE A 119 13.60 -2.22 -5.48
N ALA A 120 12.50 -2.55 -4.77
CA ALA A 120 12.11 -1.83 -3.57
C ALA A 120 13.18 -1.92 -2.47
N ALA A 121 13.72 -3.11 -2.22
CA ALA A 121 14.79 -3.29 -1.24
C ALA A 121 16.07 -2.56 -1.66
N CYS A 122 16.49 -2.68 -2.92
CA CYS A 122 17.67 -1.98 -3.44
C CYS A 122 17.51 -0.46 -3.33
N ARG A 123 16.31 0.07 -3.62
CA ARG A 123 16.02 1.50 -3.50
C ARG A 123 16.15 2.00 -2.06
N ILE A 124 15.60 1.25 -1.10
CA ILE A 124 15.74 1.55 0.33
C ILE A 124 17.21 1.46 0.75
N CYS A 125 17.90 0.35 0.46
CA CYS A 125 19.28 0.16 0.87
C CYS A 125 20.24 1.19 0.25
N ALA A 126 20.04 1.60 -1.01
CA ALA A 126 20.81 2.65 -1.64
C ALA A 126 20.63 3.98 -0.90
N HIS A 127 19.40 4.35 -0.55
CA HIS A 127 19.13 5.56 0.21
C HIS A 127 19.79 5.52 1.60
N LEU A 128 19.63 4.42 2.35
CA LEU A 128 20.28 4.24 3.65
C LEU A 128 21.81 4.34 3.56
N GLY A 129 22.39 3.76 2.51
CA GLY A 129 23.84 3.82 2.27
C GLY A 129 24.35 5.22 1.91
N MET A 130 23.56 6.00 1.18
CA MET A 130 23.93 7.38 0.78
C MET A 130 23.74 8.38 1.92
N THR A 131 22.70 8.23 2.71
CA THR A 131 22.34 9.20 3.76
C THR A 131 22.92 8.85 5.12
N GLY A 132 23.25 7.59 5.37
CA GLY A 132 23.63 7.08 6.69
C GLY A 132 22.43 6.93 7.63
N GLU A 133 21.20 7.10 7.13
CA GLU A 133 20.00 6.91 7.94
C GLU A 133 19.74 5.43 8.26
N ARG A 134 18.89 5.20 9.26
CA ARG A 134 18.41 3.87 9.63
C ARG A 134 17.00 3.68 9.07
N LEU A 135 16.63 2.44 8.75
CA LEU A 135 15.28 2.11 8.29
C LEU A 135 14.22 2.46 9.34
N HIS A 136 14.53 2.24 10.63
CA HIS A 136 13.69 2.70 11.75
C HIS A 136 13.45 4.22 11.69
N GLY A 137 14.49 5.01 11.39
CA GLY A 137 14.39 6.46 11.23
C GLY A 137 13.47 6.87 10.10
N LEU A 138 13.59 6.24 8.93
CA LEU A 138 12.69 6.44 7.79
C LEU A 138 11.24 6.07 8.13
N ALA A 139 11.03 4.96 8.83
CA ALA A 139 9.70 4.55 9.29
C ALA A 139 9.09 5.57 10.26
N GLY A 140 9.91 6.26 11.05
CA GLY A 140 9.47 7.34 11.93
C GLY A 140 9.06 8.63 11.22
N LYS A 141 9.54 8.87 9.99
CA LYS A 141 9.20 10.06 9.18
C LYS A 141 7.83 9.95 8.49
N ILE A 142 7.35 8.74 8.21
CA ILE A 142 6.07 8.57 7.55
C ILE A 142 4.90 8.83 8.51
N PRO A 143 3.77 9.40 8.02
CA PRO A 143 2.58 9.54 8.84
C PRO A 143 2.14 8.20 9.40
N ARG A 144 1.80 8.15 10.69
CA ARG A 144 1.28 6.91 11.30
C ARG A 144 -0.09 6.58 10.75
N PHE A 145 -0.24 5.35 10.31
CA PHE A 145 -1.52 4.78 9.87
C PHE A 145 -1.60 3.31 10.21
N VAL A 146 -2.82 2.84 10.39
CA VAL A 146 -3.16 1.42 10.56
C VAL A 146 -4.17 1.05 9.50
N LEU A 147 -3.95 -0.10 8.87
CA LEU A 147 -4.89 -0.66 7.92
C LEU A 147 -5.66 -1.83 8.54
N ARG A 148 -6.96 -1.87 8.29
CA ARG A 148 -7.82 -3.03 8.54
C ARG A 148 -8.50 -3.44 7.26
N ARG A 149 -8.79 -4.74 7.13
CA ARG A 149 -9.40 -5.29 5.94
C ARG A 149 -10.60 -6.14 6.34
N ARG A 150 -11.68 -5.97 5.59
CA ARG A 150 -12.88 -6.80 5.69
C ARG A 150 -13.34 -7.19 4.30
N GLU A 151 -13.94 -8.36 4.16
CA GLU A 151 -14.53 -8.81 2.91
C GLU A 151 -16.04 -9.00 3.11
N VAL A 152 -16.80 -8.59 2.11
CA VAL A 152 -18.26 -8.71 2.07
C VAL A 152 -18.61 -9.50 0.82
N SER A 153 -19.32 -10.62 1.00
CA SER A 153 -19.89 -11.39 -0.10
C SER A 153 -21.22 -10.74 -0.52
N LEU A 154 -21.38 -10.52 -1.82
CA LEU A 154 -22.54 -9.88 -2.42
C LEU A 154 -23.41 -10.92 -3.14
N ARG A 155 -24.73 -10.68 -3.19
CA ARG A 155 -25.69 -11.46 -3.98
C ARG A 155 -25.86 -10.88 -5.37
N SER A 156 -25.76 -9.55 -5.48
CA SER A 156 -25.84 -8.79 -6.73
C SER A 156 -24.45 -8.49 -7.29
N GLY A 157 -24.38 -7.81 -8.44
CA GLY A 157 -23.12 -7.44 -9.06
C GLY A 157 -22.33 -6.38 -8.28
N GLN A 158 -21.03 -6.58 -8.14
CA GLN A 158 -20.14 -5.61 -7.47
C GLN A 158 -20.27 -4.19 -8.02
N GLY A 159 -20.36 -4.04 -9.36
CA GLY A 159 -20.51 -2.74 -10.02
C GLY A 159 -21.81 -2.03 -9.68
N GLU A 160 -22.91 -2.77 -9.49
CA GLU A 160 -24.20 -2.23 -9.10
C GLU A 160 -24.16 -1.72 -7.67
N VAL A 161 -23.60 -2.52 -6.73
CA VAL A 161 -23.41 -2.10 -5.34
C VAL A 161 -22.50 -0.87 -5.25
N LEU A 162 -21.37 -0.86 -5.96
CA LEU A 162 -20.47 0.30 -6.01
C LEU A 162 -21.17 1.53 -6.59
N SER A 163 -22.02 1.37 -7.60
CA SER A 163 -22.82 2.48 -8.17
C SER A 163 -23.83 3.06 -7.19
N VAL A 164 -24.44 2.21 -6.36
CA VAL A 164 -25.32 2.67 -5.26
C VAL A 164 -24.50 3.42 -4.21
N LEU A 165 -23.39 2.85 -3.78
CA LEU A 165 -22.51 3.45 -2.77
C LEU A 165 -21.93 4.80 -3.24
N LEU A 166 -21.54 4.91 -4.51
CA LEU A 166 -21.05 6.19 -5.07
C LEU A 166 -22.09 7.31 -4.94
N ARG A 167 -23.38 6.99 -5.09
CA ARG A 167 -24.46 7.96 -4.96
C ARG A 167 -24.89 8.24 -3.51
N THR A 168 -24.70 7.28 -2.62
CA THR A 168 -25.29 7.33 -1.26
C THR A 168 -24.27 7.59 -0.15
N LEU A 169 -22.96 7.36 -0.40
CA LEU A 169 -21.91 7.65 0.57
C LEU A 169 -21.34 9.04 0.33
N PRO A 170 -21.47 9.97 1.28
CA PRO A 170 -20.86 11.29 1.16
C PRO A 170 -19.34 11.19 1.01
N GLY A 171 -18.78 11.93 0.07
CA GLY A 171 -17.34 11.96 -0.19
C GLY A 171 -16.80 10.73 -0.91
N ALA A 172 -17.66 9.83 -1.41
CA ALA A 172 -17.24 8.71 -2.24
C ALA A 172 -16.74 9.20 -3.61
N GLN A 173 -15.64 8.66 -4.06
CA GLN A 173 -15.03 8.95 -5.37
C GLN A 173 -14.63 7.63 -6.04
N PRO A 174 -14.69 7.54 -7.38
CA PRO A 174 -14.16 6.41 -8.11
C PRO A 174 -12.66 6.23 -7.85
N ALA A 175 -12.20 4.99 -7.71
CA ALA A 175 -10.80 4.64 -7.53
C ALA A 175 -10.54 3.23 -8.09
N GLY A 176 -9.78 3.10 -9.16
CA GLY A 176 -9.28 1.85 -9.73
C GLY A 176 -10.32 0.75 -9.97
N GLY A 177 -11.50 1.11 -10.43
CA GLY A 177 -12.62 0.18 -10.58
C GLY A 177 -13.41 -0.07 -9.30
N GLY A 178 -13.00 0.52 -8.18
CA GLY A 178 -13.70 0.55 -6.90
C GLY A 178 -14.07 1.96 -6.47
N LEU A 179 -14.16 2.17 -5.15
CA LEU A 179 -14.45 3.48 -4.55
C LEU A 179 -13.45 3.80 -3.45
N ARG A 180 -13.19 5.08 -3.28
CA ARG A 180 -12.47 5.62 -2.12
C ARG A 180 -13.36 6.64 -1.42
N VAL A 181 -13.44 6.56 -0.10
CA VAL A 181 -14.32 7.38 0.73
C VAL A 181 -13.53 7.98 1.87
N ARG A 182 -13.63 9.28 2.05
CA ARG A 182 -13.12 9.92 3.27
C ARG A 182 -14.21 9.91 4.34
N GLN A 183 -13.88 9.41 5.53
CA GLN A 183 -14.78 9.37 6.67
C GLN A 183 -14.06 9.92 7.90
N GLY A 184 -14.44 11.13 8.31
CA GLY A 184 -13.75 11.83 9.39
C GLY A 184 -12.25 12.00 9.12
N GLU A 185 -11.42 11.47 10.01
CA GLU A 185 -9.95 11.50 9.90
C GLU A 185 -9.36 10.28 9.16
N GLY A 186 -10.19 9.35 8.68
CA GLY A 186 -9.74 8.15 8.00
C GLY A 186 -10.21 8.04 6.56
N TRP A 187 -9.74 6.98 5.91
CA TRP A 187 -10.08 6.63 4.54
C TRP A 187 -10.58 5.19 4.46
N VAL A 188 -11.49 4.94 3.54
CA VAL A 188 -11.92 3.59 3.19
C VAL A 188 -11.79 3.41 1.69
N THR A 189 -11.15 2.32 1.27
CA THR A 189 -11.10 1.91 -0.13
C THR A 189 -11.90 0.62 -0.28
N LEU A 190 -12.86 0.62 -1.21
CA LEU A 190 -13.68 -0.53 -1.55
C LEU A 190 -13.20 -1.08 -2.90
N VAL A 191 -12.68 -2.30 -2.91
CA VAL A 191 -12.04 -2.92 -4.07
C VAL A 191 -12.83 -4.17 -4.48
N PRO A 192 -13.38 -4.22 -5.71
CA PRO A 192 -14.00 -5.42 -6.22
C PRO A 192 -12.91 -6.50 -6.46
N LEU A 193 -13.10 -7.69 -5.92
CA LEU A 193 -12.20 -8.80 -6.18
C LEU A 193 -12.56 -9.48 -7.50
N ALA A 194 -11.57 -9.63 -8.37
CA ALA A 194 -11.77 -10.25 -9.67
C ALA A 194 -12.29 -11.69 -9.56
N ARG A 195 -13.23 -12.06 -10.43
CA ARG A 195 -13.80 -13.41 -10.55
C ARG A 195 -14.51 -13.90 -9.28
N SER A 196 -15.01 -13.00 -8.46
CA SER A 196 -15.78 -13.34 -7.26
C SER A 196 -16.88 -12.30 -7.04
N ALA A 197 -17.90 -12.63 -6.25
CA ALA A 197 -18.90 -11.68 -5.79
C ALA A 197 -18.50 -11.08 -4.43
N VAL A 198 -17.22 -10.72 -4.26
CA VAL A 198 -16.68 -10.24 -3.00
C VAL A 198 -16.14 -8.83 -3.17
N LEU A 199 -16.54 -7.94 -2.27
CA LEU A 199 -16.01 -6.60 -2.14
C LEU A 199 -15.05 -6.57 -0.96
N ARG A 200 -13.79 -6.21 -1.20
CA ARG A 200 -12.79 -5.99 -0.15
C ARG A 200 -12.86 -4.53 0.29
N ILE A 201 -12.94 -4.34 1.58
CA ILE A 201 -12.98 -3.03 2.24
C ILE A 201 -11.67 -2.87 3.01
N VAL A 202 -10.95 -1.79 2.75
CA VAL A 202 -9.69 -1.44 3.41
C VAL A 202 -9.90 -0.11 4.12
N GLY A 203 -9.94 -0.14 5.44
CA GLY A 203 -9.98 1.05 6.28
C GLY A 203 -8.57 1.47 6.68
N GLU A 204 -8.29 2.76 6.59
CA GLU A 204 -7.05 3.41 7.00
C GLU A 204 -7.35 4.50 8.00
N ALA A 205 -6.71 4.43 9.17
CA ALA A 205 -6.87 5.42 10.24
C ALA A 205 -5.63 5.47 11.13
N ARG A 206 -5.60 6.37 12.10
CA ARG A 206 -4.51 6.49 13.08
C ARG A 206 -4.50 5.39 14.13
N SER A 207 -5.65 4.74 14.38
CA SER A 207 -5.77 3.62 15.32
C SER A 207 -6.44 2.41 14.67
N ALA A 208 -6.22 1.25 15.27
CA ALA A 208 -6.79 -0.02 14.82
C ALA A 208 -8.32 -0.04 15.00
N GLU A 209 -8.80 0.52 16.11
CA GLU A 209 -10.20 0.61 16.45
C GLU A 209 -10.95 1.45 15.41
N LEU A 210 -10.42 2.64 15.12
CA LEU A 210 -11.04 3.53 14.12
C LEU A 210 -11.01 2.91 12.72
N ALA A 211 -9.91 2.26 12.32
CA ALA A 211 -9.83 1.58 11.02
C ALA A 211 -10.85 0.43 10.92
N GLU A 212 -11.08 -0.31 12.02
CA GLU A 212 -12.08 -1.38 12.06
C GLU A 212 -13.51 -0.83 12.02
N GLU A 213 -13.78 0.25 12.76
CA GLU A 213 -15.08 0.95 12.72
C GLU A 213 -15.43 1.44 11.31
N LEU A 214 -14.46 2.01 10.61
CA LEU A 214 -14.61 2.46 9.23
C LEU A 214 -14.91 1.29 8.28
N CYS A 215 -14.19 0.18 8.43
CA CYS A 215 -14.48 -1.05 7.67
C CYS A 215 -15.88 -1.56 7.97
N ALA A 216 -16.27 -1.62 9.23
CA ALA A 216 -17.58 -2.11 9.65
C ALA A 216 -18.73 -1.20 9.13
N PHE A 217 -18.52 0.11 9.17
CA PHE A 217 -19.48 1.07 8.61
C PHE A 217 -19.68 0.84 7.11
N CYS A 218 -18.62 0.81 6.31
CA CYS A 218 -18.72 0.60 4.88
C CYS A 218 -19.23 -0.79 4.51
N ALA A 219 -18.93 -1.83 5.31
CA ALA A 219 -19.47 -3.17 5.13
C ALA A 219 -21.00 -3.18 5.26
N ARG A 220 -21.53 -2.59 6.33
CA ARG A 220 -22.99 -2.46 6.49
C ARG A 220 -23.64 -1.71 5.33
N ARG A 221 -23.03 -0.61 4.88
CA ARG A 221 -23.55 0.16 3.73
C ARG A 221 -23.53 -0.65 2.43
N ALA A 222 -22.51 -1.49 2.23
CA ALA A 222 -22.44 -2.38 1.07
C ALA A 222 -23.51 -3.49 1.14
N GLU A 223 -23.72 -4.10 2.31
CA GLU A 223 -24.76 -5.09 2.53
C GLU A 223 -26.17 -4.51 2.38
N GLU A 224 -26.41 -3.26 2.82
CA GLU A 224 -27.68 -2.56 2.63
C GLU A 224 -27.93 -2.29 1.14
N ALA A 225 -26.93 -1.81 0.42
CA ALA A 225 -27.01 -1.58 -1.01
C ALA A 225 -27.29 -2.87 -1.78
N ASP A 226 -26.62 -3.98 -1.41
CA ASP A 226 -26.80 -5.29 -2.02
C ASP A 226 -28.22 -5.85 -1.80
N ARG A 227 -28.76 -5.69 -0.59
CA ARG A 227 -30.16 -6.12 -0.28
C ARG A 227 -31.22 -5.33 -1.04
N GLY A 228 -30.94 -4.09 -1.40
CA GLY A 228 -31.84 -3.23 -2.19
C GLY A 228 -31.79 -3.50 -3.69
N LEU A 229 -30.92 -4.37 -4.17
CA LEU A 229 -30.77 -4.74 -5.57
C LEU A 229 -31.40 -6.11 -5.85
N PRO A 230 -31.93 -6.35 -7.09
CA PRO A 230 -32.44 -7.65 -7.46
C PRO A 230 -31.30 -8.71 -7.46
N GLU A 231 -31.64 -9.94 -7.08
CA GLU A 231 -30.75 -11.09 -7.19
C GLU A 231 -30.47 -11.39 -8.67
N LYS A 232 -29.22 -11.73 -8.99
CA LYS A 232 -28.79 -12.15 -10.32
C LYS A 232 -28.61 -13.65 -10.41
#